data_7b5a527a0b3b36206371edf491a937aa
#
_entry.id   7b5a527a0b3b36206371edf491a937aa
#
_cell.length_a   1.000
_cell.length_b   1.000
_cell.length_c   1.000
_cell.angle_alpha   90.00
_cell.angle_beta   90.00
_cell.angle_gamma   90.00
#
_symmetry.space_group_name_H-M   'P 1'
#
loop_
_entity.id
_entity.type
_entity.pdbx_description
1 polymer ?
#
loop_
_entity_poly.entity_id
_entity_poly.type
_entity_poly.pdbx_seq_one_letter_code
_entity_poly.pdbx_strand_id
1 'polypeptide(L)'
;ALYGPLRIGLRITPINWHLTPDEVTYIVENCEAKAVVCDSTLQETISEIKAKLPEVIILSAGGKVKDALFYDEAIVSEDDANVENPIAGKSMLYTSGTTGRPKGVFRKENPPLSMTEKLTSESANFNPETDFSICPGPAYHAAPLGLNISISLMAGVGVYLMDKWDAEKMLHLIDRHKCTHTHMVATMFHRILRLPEEVRSAYDLSSMKWILHGAAPCPVEVKRAIIEWFGPIVFEYYAATEGGGCFIDSKEWLLKPGSVGKANDGVEVKILDEEDQEVKERMEGTIYFKAPETGRFEYYKAKEKTSGAYRGDYFTMGDIGYRDSDGYYFLTGRSADTIISGGTNIYPQEIDDVLLAHQSVAEVCCIGVPNEEWGEEVKAVINLESGADEDAVRKELAKLAEEKLSGFKKPKTYEFWTEELPRLPTGKIQRN
;
A
#
# COMPACT_ATOMS: atom_id res chain seq x y z
N ALA A 1 14.13 3.97 18.04
CA ALA A 1 13.89 2.53 18.09
C ALA A 1 14.18 1.81 16.75
N LEU A 2 13.85 2.36 15.56
CA LEU A 2 14.02 1.66 14.28
C LEU A 2 15.49 1.59 13.83
N TYR A 3 16.19 2.71 13.75
CA TYR A 3 17.52 2.77 13.10
C TYR A 3 18.69 2.29 13.97
N GLY A 4 18.61 2.44 15.29
CA GLY A 4 19.65 1.93 16.19
C GLY A 4 19.88 0.43 16.02
N PRO A 5 18.85 -0.42 16.20
CA PRO A 5 18.96 -1.85 15.98
C PRO A 5 19.43 -2.25 14.57
N LEU A 6 19.00 -1.51 13.53
CA LEU A 6 19.45 -1.77 12.16
C LEU A 6 20.94 -1.50 11.94
N ARG A 7 21.60 -0.69 12.80
CA ARG A 7 23.04 -0.44 12.73
C ARG A 7 23.90 -1.49 13.41
N ILE A 8 23.28 -2.38 14.18
CA ILE A 8 23.97 -3.46 14.89
C ILE A 8 23.55 -4.86 14.42
N GLY A 9 23.02 -4.95 13.22
CA GLY A 9 22.70 -6.22 12.57
C GLY A 9 21.39 -6.88 13.02
N LEU A 10 20.56 -6.19 13.81
CA LEU A 10 19.30 -6.76 14.28
C LEU A 10 18.22 -6.71 13.18
N ARG A 11 17.27 -7.63 13.30
CA ARG A 11 16.05 -7.62 12.49
C ARG A 11 14.95 -6.84 13.20
N ILE A 12 14.25 -6.01 12.44
CA ILE A 12 13.14 -5.21 12.93
C ILE A 12 11.85 -5.61 12.20
N THR A 13 10.80 -5.79 12.97
CA THR A 13 9.44 -6.06 12.46
C THR A 13 8.52 -4.95 12.96
N PRO A 14 8.23 -3.92 12.12
CA PRO A 14 7.16 -2.97 12.41
C PRO A 14 5.81 -3.67 12.44
N ILE A 15 5.03 -3.44 13.49
CA ILE A 15 3.73 -4.08 13.68
C ILE A 15 2.63 -3.03 13.66
N ASN A 16 1.54 -3.31 12.97
CA ASN A 16 0.36 -2.48 12.99
C ASN A 16 -0.29 -2.50 14.39
N TRP A 17 -0.36 -1.36 15.02
CA TRP A 17 -0.91 -1.21 16.38
C TRP A 17 -2.43 -1.31 16.46
N HIS A 18 -3.13 -1.29 15.31
CA HIS A 18 -4.58 -1.51 15.23
C HIS A 18 -4.99 -2.99 15.27
N LEU A 19 -4.02 -3.91 15.17
CA LEU A 19 -4.28 -5.33 15.30
C LEU A 19 -4.72 -5.67 16.72
N THR A 20 -5.49 -6.75 16.85
CA THR A 20 -5.87 -7.26 18.17
C THR A 20 -4.65 -7.75 18.96
N PRO A 21 -4.70 -7.79 20.30
CA PRO A 21 -3.60 -8.30 21.12
C PRO A 21 -3.14 -9.71 20.70
N ASP A 22 -4.07 -10.61 20.32
CA ASP A 22 -3.73 -11.98 19.85
C ASP A 22 -2.96 -11.95 18.52
N GLU A 23 -3.36 -11.11 17.57
CA GLU A 23 -2.67 -10.96 16.28
C GLU A 23 -1.27 -10.37 16.45
N VAL A 24 -1.12 -9.35 17.32
CA VAL A 24 0.21 -8.79 17.63
C VAL A 24 1.08 -9.84 18.28
N THR A 25 0.57 -10.57 19.27
CA THR A 25 1.31 -11.63 19.97
C THR A 25 1.74 -12.75 19.01
N TYR A 26 0.85 -13.12 18.08
CA TYR A 26 1.21 -14.06 16.99
C TYR A 26 2.40 -13.55 16.17
N ILE A 27 2.41 -12.27 15.79
CA ILE A 27 3.53 -11.71 15.00
C ILE A 27 4.82 -11.72 15.83
N VAL A 28 4.75 -11.32 17.10
CA VAL A 28 5.90 -11.30 18.04
C VAL A 28 6.50 -12.70 18.19
N GLU A 29 5.65 -13.71 18.36
CA GLU A 29 6.06 -15.12 18.46
C GLU A 29 6.62 -15.63 17.12
N ASN A 30 5.90 -15.41 16.03
CA ASN A 30 6.27 -15.89 14.70
C ASN A 30 7.61 -15.32 14.23
N CYS A 31 7.86 -14.01 14.46
CA CYS A 31 9.13 -13.37 14.10
C CYS A 31 10.26 -13.64 15.12
N GLU A 32 9.97 -14.38 16.20
CA GLU A 32 10.94 -14.73 17.26
C GLU A 32 11.57 -13.47 17.91
N ALA A 33 10.73 -12.44 18.12
CA ALA A 33 11.18 -11.18 18.69
C ALA A 33 11.78 -11.40 20.10
N LYS A 34 12.90 -10.74 20.38
CA LYS A 34 13.54 -10.73 21.70
C LYS A 34 13.12 -9.52 22.52
N ALA A 35 12.76 -8.44 21.84
CA ALA A 35 12.24 -7.23 22.46
C ALA A 35 11.14 -6.61 21.63
N VAL A 36 10.22 -5.92 22.29
CA VAL A 36 9.14 -5.14 21.70
C VAL A 36 9.19 -3.73 22.25
N VAL A 37 9.18 -2.73 21.39
CA VAL A 37 8.98 -1.32 21.76
C VAL A 37 7.57 -0.93 21.34
N CYS A 38 6.77 -0.46 22.27
CA CYS A 38 5.38 -0.09 22.02
C CYS A 38 4.95 1.13 22.82
N ASP A 39 3.86 1.76 22.40
CA ASP A 39 3.27 2.87 23.14
C ASP A 39 2.64 2.39 24.45
N SER A 40 2.71 3.21 25.49
CA SER A 40 2.17 2.91 26.83
C SER A 40 0.65 2.78 26.86
N THR A 41 -0.07 3.24 25.83
CA THR A 41 -1.52 3.09 25.72
C THR A 41 -1.95 1.66 25.35
N LEU A 42 -1.02 0.83 24.85
CA LEU A 42 -1.29 -0.55 24.40
C LEU A 42 -1.20 -1.57 25.56
N GLN A 43 -1.82 -1.30 26.71
CA GLN A 43 -1.71 -2.10 27.92
C GLN A 43 -2.22 -3.53 27.77
N GLU A 44 -3.32 -3.73 27.06
CA GLU A 44 -3.88 -5.07 26.79
C GLU A 44 -2.92 -5.91 25.97
N THR A 45 -2.35 -5.33 24.91
CA THR A 45 -1.35 -5.99 24.06
C THR A 45 -0.09 -6.36 24.86
N ILE A 46 0.40 -5.44 25.71
CA ILE A 46 1.54 -5.71 26.60
C ILE A 46 1.25 -6.89 27.52
N SER A 47 0.09 -6.90 28.14
CA SER A 47 -0.33 -7.95 29.07
C SER A 47 -0.44 -9.32 28.36
N GLU A 48 -1.00 -9.34 27.16
CA GLU A 48 -1.15 -10.56 26.35
C GLU A 48 0.22 -11.14 25.93
N ILE A 49 1.14 -10.26 25.43
CA ILE A 49 2.49 -10.68 25.08
C ILE A 49 3.20 -11.27 26.31
N LYS A 50 3.13 -10.60 27.48
CA LYS A 50 3.77 -11.08 28.71
C LYS A 50 3.20 -12.39 29.21
N ALA A 51 1.90 -12.60 29.07
CA ALA A 51 1.25 -13.85 29.47
C ALA A 51 1.70 -15.04 28.62
N LYS A 52 1.84 -14.85 27.30
CA LYS A 52 2.20 -15.92 26.36
C LYS A 52 3.72 -16.07 26.15
N LEU A 53 4.46 -14.97 26.21
CA LEU A 53 5.90 -14.87 25.88
C LEU A 53 6.65 -14.13 27.02
N PRO A 54 6.73 -14.71 28.22
CA PRO A 54 7.28 -14.02 29.40
C PRO A 54 8.75 -13.59 29.25
N GLU A 55 9.52 -14.25 28.38
CA GLU A 55 10.93 -13.96 28.11
C GLU A 55 11.14 -12.73 27.22
N VAL A 56 10.10 -12.25 26.51
CA VAL A 56 10.21 -11.09 25.63
C VAL A 56 10.36 -9.82 26.47
N ILE A 57 11.40 -9.04 26.19
CA ILE A 57 11.62 -7.74 26.81
C ILE A 57 10.65 -6.74 26.20
N ILE A 58 9.86 -6.06 27.02
CA ILE A 58 8.97 -4.99 26.55
C ILE A 58 9.48 -3.65 27.05
N LEU A 59 9.57 -2.68 26.12
CA LEU A 59 9.89 -1.29 26.42
C LEU A 59 8.68 -0.43 26.08
N SER A 60 8.12 0.27 27.06
CA SER A 60 7.00 1.18 26.87
C SER A 60 7.49 2.61 26.59
N ALA A 61 7.04 3.22 25.51
CA ALA A 61 7.27 4.62 25.20
C ALA A 61 6.05 5.47 25.61
N GLY A 62 6.29 6.74 25.94
CA GLY A 62 5.22 7.68 26.31
C GLY A 62 4.68 7.53 27.72
N GLY A 63 5.06 6.50 28.47
CA GLY A 63 4.65 6.29 29.88
C GLY A 63 5.11 4.96 30.45
N LYS A 64 5.06 4.86 31.79
CA LYS A 64 5.37 3.63 32.52
C LYS A 64 4.16 2.70 32.52
N VAL A 65 4.37 1.46 32.20
CA VAL A 65 3.34 0.40 32.21
C VAL A 65 3.84 -0.77 33.04
N LYS A 66 2.92 -1.45 33.72
CA LYS A 66 3.22 -2.69 34.43
C LYS A 66 3.79 -3.73 33.45
N ASP A 67 4.76 -4.49 33.92
CA ASP A 67 5.44 -5.57 33.17
C ASP A 67 6.24 -5.10 31.92
N ALA A 68 6.54 -3.80 31.80
CA ALA A 68 7.39 -3.22 30.78
C ALA A 68 8.46 -2.29 31.39
N LEU A 69 9.64 -2.23 30.78
CA LEU A 69 10.64 -1.22 31.08
C LEU A 69 10.21 0.11 30.44
N PHE A 70 10.42 1.22 31.14
CA PHE A 70 10.19 2.52 30.54
C PHE A 70 11.33 2.89 29.59
N TYR A 71 11.02 3.09 28.32
CA TYR A 71 11.98 3.29 27.25
C TYR A 71 13.00 4.40 27.56
N ASP A 72 12.52 5.58 27.98
CA ASP A 72 13.37 6.73 28.23
C ASP A 72 14.33 6.49 29.40
N GLU A 73 13.91 5.77 30.45
CA GLU A 73 14.79 5.39 31.55
C GLU A 73 15.80 4.31 31.15
N ALA A 74 15.39 3.36 30.31
CA ALA A 74 16.25 2.29 29.87
C ALA A 74 17.42 2.75 29.00
N ILE A 75 17.26 3.86 28.27
CA ILE A 75 18.32 4.40 27.41
C ILE A 75 19.23 5.44 28.09
N VAL A 76 18.81 6.04 29.21
CA VAL A 76 19.57 7.14 29.87
C VAL A 76 20.98 6.72 30.34
N SER A 77 21.12 5.48 30.73
CA SER A 77 22.41 4.93 31.23
C SER A 77 23.27 4.31 30.13
N GLU A 78 22.76 4.25 28.93
CA GLU A 78 23.48 3.60 27.82
C GLU A 78 24.47 4.57 27.15
N ASP A 79 25.53 3.99 26.57
CA ASP A 79 26.52 4.76 25.81
C ASP A 79 25.93 5.25 24.50
N ASP A 80 26.02 6.55 24.25
CA ASP A 80 25.56 7.22 23.03
C ASP A 80 26.63 7.29 21.92
N ALA A 81 27.80 6.71 22.14
CA ALA A 81 28.87 6.67 21.15
C ALA A 81 28.44 5.95 19.86
N ASN A 82 29.04 6.37 18.76
CA ASN A 82 28.82 5.68 17.49
C ASN A 82 29.29 4.23 17.54
N VAL A 83 28.51 3.34 16.93
CA VAL A 83 28.90 1.94 16.74
C VAL A 83 30.17 1.88 15.91
N GLU A 84 31.25 1.32 16.46
CA GLU A 84 32.57 1.27 15.80
C GLU A 84 32.55 0.45 14.49
N ASN A 85 31.83 -0.66 14.47
CA ASN A 85 31.73 -1.57 13.32
C ASN A 85 30.25 -1.84 13.01
N PRO A 86 29.55 -0.93 12.33
CA PRO A 86 28.12 -1.10 12.06
C PRO A 86 27.87 -2.27 11.12
N ILE A 87 26.95 -3.14 11.51
CA ILE A 87 26.46 -4.26 10.70
C ILE A 87 25.05 -3.93 10.23
N ALA A 88 24.82 -4.03 8.92
CA ALA A 88 23.50 -3.78 8.36
C ALA A 88 22.46 -4.78 8.89
N GLY A 89 21.50 -4.28 9.64
CA GLY A 89 20.31 -5.01 10.06
C GLY A 89 19.30 -5.17 8.92
N LYS A 90 18.17 -5.80 9.22
CA LYS A 90 17.14 -6.14 8.24
C LYS A 90 15.76 -5.80 8.74
N SER A 91 14.87 -5.41 7.83
CA SER A 91 13.45 -5.35 8.10
C SER A 91 12.77 -6.66 7.68
N MET A 92 11.80 -7.11 8.46
CA MET A 92 10.86 -8.15 8.06
C MET A 92 9.45 -7.62 8.28
N LEU A 93 8.80 -7.23 7.18
CA LEU A 93 7.47 -6.68 7.20
C LEU A 93 6.43 -7.80 7.06
N TYR A 94 5.32 -7.66 7.75
CA TYR A 94 4.21 -8.59 7.64
C TYR A 94 3.16 -8.04 6.66
N THR A 95 2.77 -8.88 5.70
CA THR A 95 1.69 -8.58 4.77
C THR A 95 0.38 -9.17 5.27
N SER A 96 -0.72 -8.44 5.10
CA SER A 96 -2.07 -8.97 5.31
C SER A 96 -2.34 -10.02 4.25
N GLY A 97 -2.20 -11.29 4.63
CA GLY A 97 -2.57 -12.38 3.72
C GLY A 97 -4.07 -12.35 3.42
N THR A 98 -4.46 -12.44 2.15
CA THR A 98 -5.87 -12.55 1.71
C THR A 98 -6.57 -13.79 2.26
N THR A 99 -5.84 -14.75 2.81
CA THR A 99 -6.34 -16.05 3.24
C THR A 99 -5.81 -16.47 4.62
N GLY A 100 -5.89 -15.62 5.65
CA GLY A 100 -5.50 -16.00 7.01
C GLY A 100 -4.49 -15.08 7.69
N ARG A 101 -3.73 -15.61 8.66
CA ARG A 101 -2.78 -14.86 9.48
C ARG A 101 -1.70 -14.13 8.65
N PRO A 102 -1.23 -12.95 9.11
CA PRO A 102 -0.18 -12.19 8.45
C PRO A 102 1.09 -12.99 8.19
N LYS A 103 1.79 -12.72 7.07
CA LYS A 103 2.99 -13.41 6.65
C LYS A 103 4.19 -12.47 6.68
N GLY A 104 5.27 -12.86 7.33
CA GLY A 104 6.54 -12.11 7.31
C GLY A 104 7.25 -12.31 5.97
N VAL A 105 7.56 -11.23 5.28
CA VAL A 105 8.38 -11.25 4.06
C VAL A 105 9.85 -11.23 4.48
N PHE A 106 10.46 -12.40 4.44
CA PHE A 106 11.82 -12.62 4.92
C PHE A 106 12.81 -12.66 3.78
N ARG A 107 13.99 -12.09 3.99
CA ARG A 107 15.14 -12.26 3.11
C ARG A 107 16.35 -12.68 3.93
N LYS A 108 17.03 -13.72 3.48
CA LYS A 108 18.23 -14.22 4.14
C LYS A 108 19.37 -13.21 4.01
N GLU A 109 19.50 -12.63 2.83
CA GLU A 109 20.49 -11.60 2.53
C GLU A 109 19.82 -10.27 2.29
N ASN A 110 20.51 -9.15 2.53
CA ASN A 110 20.01 -7.86 2.13
C ASN A 110 20.16 -7.75 0.61
N PRO A 111 19.07 -7.56 -0.14
CA PRO A 111 19.21 -7.18 -1.54
C PRO A 111 19.89 -5.81 -1.60
N PRO A 112 20.56 -5.47 -2.71
CA PRO A 112 20.86 -4.09 -3.00
C PRO A 112 19.57 -3.26 -2.96
N LEU A 113 19.68 -1.94 -2.85
CA LEU A 113 18.51 -1.06 -2.97
C LEU A 113 17.71 -1.49 -4.19
N SER A 114 16.41 -1.74 -4.01
CA SER A 114 15.56 -2.10 -5.14
C SER A 114 15.58 -0.96 -6.17
N MET A 115 15.40 -1.29 -7.42
CA MET A 115 15.34 -0.25 -8.47
C MET A 115 14.21 0.76 -8.16
N THR A 116 13.12 0.33 -7.55
CA THR A 116 12.04 1.22 -7.10
C THR A 116 12.54 2.23 -6.06
N GLU A 117 13.31 1.81 -5.05
CA GLU A 117 13.90 2.71 -4.05
C GLU A 117 14.91 3.68 -4.68
N LYS A 118 15.73 3.20 -5.63
CA LYS A 118 16.68 4.03 -6.36
C LYS A 118 15.95 5.09 -7.18
N LEU A 119 15.01 4.71 -8.05
CA LEU A 119 14.23 5.64 -8.87
C LEU A 119 13.42 6.62 -8.02
N THR A 120 12.86 6.15 -6.89
CA THR A 120 12.16 7.00 -5.93
C THR A 120 13.11 8.07 -5.37
N SER A 121 14.30 7.69 -4.94
CA SER A 121 15.29 8.62 -4.40
C SER A 121 15.81 9.59 -5.46
N GLU A 122 16.09 9.12 -6.69
CA GLU A 122 16.54 9.94 -7.81
C GLU A 122 15.46 10.93 -8.27
N SER A 123 14.20 10.49 -8.39
CA SER A 123 13.09 11.35 -8.81
C SER A 123 12.71 12.39 -7.74
N ALA A 124 12.84 12.06 -6.46
CA ALA A 124 12.59 12.98 -5.36
C ALA A 124 13.59 14.16 -5.35
N ASN A 125 14.83 13.92 -5.80
CA ASN A 125 15.86 14.97 -5.93
C ASN A 125 15.97 15.88 -4.70
N PHE A 126 16.08 15.28 -3.52
CA PHE A 126 16.08 15.95 -2.23
C PHE A 126 17.19 16.98 -2.06
N ASN A 127 16.83 18.14 -1.50
CA ASN A 127 17.77 19.14 -0.99
C ASN A 127 17.61 19.23 0.55
N PRO A 128 18.57 18.74 1.37
CA PRO A 128 18.47 18.71 2.82
C PRO A 128 18.38 20.09 3.48
N GLU A 129 18.77 21.16 2.78
CA GLU A 129 18.72 22.50 3.33
C GLU A 129 17.34 23.17 3.20
N THR A 130 16.54 22.75 2.21
CA THR A 130 15.29 23.43 1.87
C THR A 130 14.07 22.52 1.87
N ASP A 131 14.26 21.21 1.85
CA ASP A 131 13.16 20.28 1.71
C ASP A 131 12.67 19.75 3.06
N PHE A 132 11.39 19.48 3.10
CA PHE A 132 10.72 18.88 4.24
C PHE A 132 9.63 17.93 3.77
N SER A 133 9.69 16.70 4.23
CA SER A 133 8.75 15.66 3.80
C SER A 133 7.56 15.57 4.76
N ILE A 134 6.39 15.16 4.25
CA ILE A 134 5.25 14.79 5.08
C ILE A 134 4.84 13.36 4.77
N CYS A 135 4.69 12.55 5.82
CA CYS A 135 4.25 11.16 5.73
C CYS A 135 2.84 11.00 6.30
N PRO A 136 1.81 10.91 5.44
CA PRO A 136 0.43 10.69 5.87
C PRO A 136 0.11 9.22 6.13
N GLY A 137 0.94 8.31 5.64
CA GLY A 137 0.75 6.87 5.75
C GLY A 137 1.37 6.26 7.01
N PRO A 138 0.93 5.06 7.40
CA PRO A 138 1.40 4.42 8.62
C PRO A 138 2.83 3.86 8.48
N ALA A 139 3.69 4.20 9.44
CA ALA A 139 5.10 3.82 9.45
C ALA A 139 5.37 2.31 9.59
N TYR A 140 4.36 1.50 9.84
CA TYR A 140 4.47 0.04 9.88
C TYR A 140 4.29 -0.63 8.51
N HIS A 141 3.97 0.13 7.45
CA HIS A 141 3.90 -0.39 6.07
C HIS A 141 5.16 -0.08 5.27
N ALA A 142 5.46 -0.97 4.31
CA ALA A 142 6.66 -0.91 3.49
C ALA A 142 6.83 0.43 2.76
N ALA A 143 5.77 0.92 2.13
CA ALA A 143 5.85 2.11 1.30
C ALA A 143 6.02 3.41 2.12
N PRO A 144 5.17 3.75 3.10
CA PRO A 144 5.41 4.90 3.95
C PRO A 144 6.76 4.83 4.69
N LEU A 145 7.13 3.65 5.22
CA LEU A 145 8.39 3.48 5.91
C LEU A 145 9.60 3.60 4.98
N GLY A 146 9.60 2.88 3.87
CA GLY A 146 10.71 2.82 2.92
C GLY A 146 10.77 4.03 2.00
N LEU A 147 9.68 4.26 1.26
CA LEU A 147 9.63 5.22 0.15
C LEU A 147 9.25 6.66 0.57
N ASN A 148 9.02 6.92 1.85
CA ASN A 148 8.84 8.28 2.37
C ASN A 148 9.79 8.54 3.54
N ILE A 149 9.62 7.86 4.69
CA ILE A 149 10.38 8.14 5.91
C ILE A 149 11.87 7.85 5.70
N SER A 150 12.21 6.63 5.28
CA SER A 150 13.61 6.20 5.20
C SER A 150 14.40 6.97 4.15
N ILE A 151 13.88 7.13 2.94
CA ILE A 151 14.60 7.87 1.89
C ILE A 151 14.80 9.34 2.25
N SER A 152 13.81 9.99 2.88
CA SER A 152 13.92 11.38 3.33
C SER A 152 15.01 11.52 4.40
N LEU A 153 14.98 10.67 5.43
CA LEU A 153 15.97 10.71 6.51
C LEU A 153 17.38 10.35 6.02
N MET A 154 17.52 9.39 5.08
CA MET A 154 18.81 9.07 4.45
C MET A 154 19.37 10.24 3.63
N ALA A 155 18.48 11.03 3.02
CA ALA A 155 18.85 12.25 2.31
C ALA A 155 19.10 13.47 3.24
N GLY A 156 18.95 13.31 4.56
CA GLY A 156 19.10 14.40 5.53
C GLY A 156 17.88 15.33 5.62
N VAL A 157 16.74 14.93 5.06
CA VAL A 157 15.50 15.71 5.02
C VAL A 157 14.61 15.35 6.20
N GLY A 158 14.08 16.37 6.91
CA GLY A 158 13.13 16.20 7.99
C GLY A 158 11.79 15.64 7.50
N VAL A 159 11.10 14.89 8.37
CA VAL A 159 9.81 14.27 8.05
C VAL A 159 8.78 14.61 9.11
N TYR A 160 7.65 15.19 8.70
CA TYR A 160 6.47 15.29 9.54
C TYR A 160 5.66 14.00 9.45
N LEU A 161 5.40 13.34 10.56
CA LEU A 161 4.56 12.15 10.63
C LEU A 161 3.15 12.56 11.06
N MET A 162 2.15 12.25 10.25
CA MET A 162 0.76 12.43 10.64
C MET A 162 0.35 11.25 11.56
N ASP A 163 -0.23 11.58 12.71
CA ASP A 163 -0.78 10.59 13.66
C ASP A 163 -2.03 9.90 13.10
N LYS A 164 -2.89 10.67 12.44
CA LYS A 164 -4.07 10.22 11.72
C LYS A 164 -4.21 11.05 10.47
N TRP A 165 -4.46 10.38 9.35
CA TRP A 165 -4.68 11.06 8.10
C TRP A 165 -6.07 11.73 8.07
N ASP A 166 -6.08 12.96 7.59
CA ASP A 166 -7.27 13.76 7.33
C ASP A 166 -6.99 14.65 6.12
N ALA A 167 -7.97 14.79 5.21
CA ALA A 167 -7.77 15.44 3.93
C ALA A 167 -7.44 16.94 4.07
N GLU A 168 -8.20 17.68 4.87
CA GLU A 168 -7.98 19.12 5.08
C GLU A 168 -6.73 19.36 5.94
N LYS A 169 -6.53 18.57 7.00
CA LYS A 169 -5.32 18.63 7.84
C LYS A 169 -4.04 18.42 7.01
N MET A 170 -4.08 17.54 5.99
CA MET A 170 -2.94 17.33 5.08
C MET A 170 -2.59 18.63 4.34
N LEU A 171 -3.59 19.31 3.73
CA LEU A 171 -3.38 20.57 3.02
C LEU A 171 -2.86 21.68 3.96
N HIS A 172 -3.47 21.80 5.14
CA HIS A 172 -3.03 22.72 6.17
C HIS A 172 -1.57 22.50 6.59
N LEU A 173 -1.15 21.25 6.79
CA LEU A 173 0.22 20.92 7.19
C LEU A 173 1.23 21.19 6.06
N ILE A 174 0.86 20.91 4.81
CA ILE A 174 1.69 21.27 3.65
C ILE A 174 1.93 22.77 3.60
N ASP A 175 0.88 23.57 3.71
CA ASP A 175 0.97 25.03 3.72
C ASP A 175 1.79 25.54 4.90
N ARG A 176 1.43 25.11 6.11
CA ARG A 176 2.06 25.57 7.36
C ARG A 176 3.56 25.28 7.44
N HIS A 177 3.96 24.06 7.04
CA HIS A 177 5.35 23.61 7.15
C HIS A 177 6.11 23.68 5.83
N LYS A 178 5.46 24.18 4.77
CA LYS A 178 6.02 24.23 3.40
C LYS A 178 6.62 22.90 2.99
N CYS A 179 5.83 21.82 3.23
CA CYS A 179 6.25 20.47 2.85
C CYS A 179 6.47 20.40 1.35
N THR A 180 7.49 19.65 0.96
CA THR A 180 7.93 19.55 -0.45
C THR A 180 7.72 18.16 -1.04
N HIS A 181 7.71 17.12 -0.21
CA HIS A 181 7.69 15.72 -0.64
C HIS A 181 6.66 14.92 0.17
N THR A 182 6.00 13.98 -0.50
CA THR A 182 5.06 13.06 0.18
C THR A 182 4.90 11.75 -0.59
N HIS A 183 4.49 10.70 0.13
CA HIS A 183 3.95 9.46 -0.44
C HIS A 183 2.47 9.34 -0.07
N MET A 184 1.61 9.14 -1.05
CA MET A 184 0.16 9.03 -0.86
C MET A 184 -0.37 7.75 -1.52
N VAL A 185 -1.63 7.43 -1.26
CA VAL A 185 -2.37 6.37 -1.95
C VAL A 185 -3.60 6.94 -2.66
N ALA A 186 -4.14 6.20 -3.63
CA ALA A 186 -5.25 6.65 -4.47
C ALA A 186 -6.47 7.15 -3.67
N THR A 187 -6.80 6.50 -2.56
CA THR A 187 -7.91 6.94 -1.68
C THR A 187 -7.66 8.30 -1.04
N MET A 188 -6.42 8.65 -0.74
CA MET A 188 -6.08 10.00 -0.25
C MET A 188 -6.29 11.03 -1.34
N PHE A 189 -5.88 10.74 -2.58
CA PHE A 189 -6.15 11.60 -3.74
C PHE A 189 -7.65 11.84 -3.93
N HIS A 190 -8.43 10.77 -3.93
CA HIS A 190 -9.87 10.86 -4.07
C HIS A 190 -10.48 11.76 -3.00
N ARG A 191 -10.13 11.56 -1.72
CA ARG A 191 -10.68 12.34 -0.60
C ARG A 191 -10.26 13.80 -0.61
N ILE A 192 -9.03 14.17 -1.00
CA ILE A 192 -8.65 15.59 -1.09
C ILE A 192 -9.32 16.29 -2.27
N LEU A 193 -9.56 15.60 -3.38
CA LEU A 193 -10.32 16.15 -4.52
C LEU A 193 -11.79 16.39 -4.18
N ARG A 194 -12.35 15.66 -3.21
CA ARG A 194 -13.73 15.81 -2.73
C ARG A 194 -13.92 16.96 -1.75
N LEU A 195 -12.86 17.56 -1.22
CA LEU A 195 -12.98 18.77 -0.42
C LEU A 195 -13.60 19.90 -1.26
N PRO A 196 -14.47 20.74 -0.66
CA PRO A 196 -15.00 21.94 -1.33
C PRO A 196 -13.90 22.79 -1.94
N GLU A 197 -14.19 23.44 -3.05
CA GLU A 197 -13.20 24.26 -3.77
C GLU A 197 -12.66 25.39 -2.89
N GLU A 198 -13.51 25.98 -2.04
CA GLU A 198 -13.16 27.03 -1.10
C GLU A 198 -12.12 26.52 -0.07
N VAL A 199 -12.24 25.26 0.35
CA VAL A 199 -11.27 24.63 1.27
C VAL A 199 -9.97 24.34 0.52
N ARG A 200 -10.04 23.75 -0.69
CA ARG A 200 -8.85 23.42 -1.47
C ARG A 200 -8.02 24.65 -1.85
N SER A 201 -8.69 25.74 -2.18
CA SER A 201 -8.05 27.01 -2.57
C SER A 201 -7.56 27.86 -1.40
N ALA A 202 -7.92 27.50 -0.16
CA ALA A 202 -7.51 28.24 1.03
C ALA A 202 -6.03 28.02 1.42
N TYR A 203 -5.38 26.98 0.88
CA TYR A 203 -4.02 26.57 1.25
C TYR A 203 -3.02 26.78 0.10
N ASP A 204 -1.84 27.31 0.44
CA ASP A 204 -0.73 27.44 -0.51
C ASP A 204 0.09 26.16 -0.56
N LEU A 205 -0.11 25.41 -1.64
CA LEU A 205 0.56 24.11 -1.90
C LEU A 205 1.76 24.25 -2.85
N SER A 206 2.17 25.48 -3.19
CA SER A 206 3.24 25.75 -4.17
C SER A 206 4.62 25.25 -3.74
N SER A 207 4.79 24.94 -2.46
CA SER A 207 6.02 24.30 -1.95
C SER A 207 6.21 22.85 -2.43
N MET A 208 5.15 22.16 -2.84
CA MET A 208 5.22 20.77 -3.26
C MET A 208 6.06 20.58 -4.51
N LYS A 209 7.01 19.69 -4.45
CA LYS A 209 7.96 19.37 -5.54
C LYS A 209 7.81 17.93 -6.04
N TRP A 210 7.30 17.04 -5.20
CA TRP A 210 7.25 15.62 -5.50
C TRP A 210 6.17 14.90 -4.71
N ILE A 211 5.37 14.12 -5.43
CA ILE A 211 4.30 13.28 -4.87
C ILE A 211 4.45 11.88 -5.46
N LEU A 212 4.79 10.90 -4.63
CA LEU A 212 4.81 9.51 -5.03
C LEU A 212 3.50 8.82 -4.63
N HIS A 213 2.95 8.00 -5.50
CA HIS A 213 1.84 7.13 -5.12
C HIS A 213 2.01 5.70 -5.65
N GLY A 214 1.26 4.78 -5.07
CA GLY A 214 1.25 3.37 -5.45
C GLY A 214 0.51 2.53 -4.42
N ALA A 215 0.85 1.25 -4.34
CA ALA A 215 0.27 0.27 -3.42
C ALA A 215 -1.23 -0.06 -3.65
N ALA A 216 -1.96 0.72 -4.43
CA ALA A 216 -3.33 0.44 -4.84
C ALA A 216 -3.58 1.04 -6.24
N PRO A 217 -4.49 0.48 -7.04
CA PRO A 217 -4.90 1.09 -8.30
C PRO A 217 -5.40 2.51 -8.09
N CYS A 218 -5.11 3.39 -9.04
CA CYS A 218 -5.58 4.77 -9.03
C CYS A 218 -6.47 5.01 -10.25
N PRO A 219 -7.75 5.35 -10.06
CA PRO A 219 -8.64 5.68 -11.18
C PRO A 219 -8.06 6.77 -12.06
N VAL A 220 -8.19 6.60 -13.38
CA VAL A 220 -7.59 7.50 -14.38
C VAL A 220 -7.98 8.96 -14.14
N GLU A 221 -9.26 9.22 -13.90
CA GLU A 221 -9.76 10.58 -13.69
C GLU A 221 -9.25 11.21 -12.38
N VAL A 222 -9.10 10.40 -11.32
CA VAL A 222 -8.53 10.87 -10.05
C VAL A 222 -7.08 11.30 -10.23
N LYS A 223 -6.27 10.47 -10.88
CA LYS A 223 -4.86 10.80 -11.11
C LYS A 223 -4.70 11.98 -12.07
N ARG A 224 -5.54 12.07 -13.10
CA ARG A 224 -5.56 13.22 -14.02
C ARG A 224 -5.82 14.51 -13.25
N ALA A 225 -6.86 14.55 -12.42
CA ALA A 225 -7.22 15.72 -11.62
C ALA A 225 -6.12 16.11 -10.63
N ILE A 226 -5.42 15.15 -10.03
CA ILE A 226 -4.27 15.43 -9.15
C ILE A 226 -3.11 16.05 -9.95
N ILE A 227 -2.80 15.52 -11.13
CA ILE A 227 -1.75 16.09 -11.98
C ILE A 227 -2.13 17.50 -12.46
N GLU A 228 -3.39 17.75 -12.80
CA GLU A 228 -3.88 19.07 -13.17
C GLU A 228 -3.77 20.08 -12.02
N TRP A 229 -4.03 19.65 -10.79
CA TRP A 229 -3.96 20.52 -9.60
C TRP A 229 -2.53 20.78 -9.12
N PHE A 230 -1.72 19.73 -8.94
CA PHE A 230 -0.36 19.86 -8.40
C PHE A 230 0.72 20.07 -9.47
N GLY A 231 0.39 19.91 -10.75
CA GLY A 231 1.36 19.91 -11.84
C GLY A 231 2.04 18.54 -12.04
N PRO A 232 3.05 18.46 -12.94
CA PRO A 232 3.70 17.21 -13.34
C PRO A 232 4.74 16.71 -12.33
N ILE A 233 4.39 16.75 -11.04
CA ILE A 233 5.22 16.31 -9.92
C ILE A 233 4.75 14.99 -9.30
N VAL A 234 3.77 14.34 -9.94
CA VAL A 234 3.15 13.09 -9.46
C VAL A 234 3.82 11.91 -10.14
N PHE A 235 4.34 10.99 -9.34
CA PHE A 235 5.00 9.77 -9.77
C PHE A 235 4.25 8.55 -9.26
N GLU A 236 4.25 7.47 -10.03
CA GLU A 236 3.64 6.21 -9.63
C GLU A 236 4.65 5.07 -9.69
N TYR A 237 4.56 4.19 -8.70
CA TYR A 237 5.27 2.91 -8.73
C TYR A 237 4.28 1.74 -8.61
N TYR A 238 4.64 0.63 -9.23
CA TYR A 238 4.00 -0.67 -9.03
C TYR A 238 5.02 -1.65 -8.47
N ALA A 239 4.88 -2.00 -7.21
CA ALA A 239 5.70 -2.95 -6.48
C ALA A 239 4.97 -3.45 -5.23
N ALA A 240 5.51 -4.48 -4.58
CA ALA A 240 5.04 -4.98 -3.28
C ALA A 240 6.20 -5.17 -2.30
N THR A 241 5.88 -5.61 -1.09
CA THR A 241 6.89 -5.95 -0.07
C THR A 241 7.80 -7.08 -0.55
N GLU A 242 7.28 -7.97 -1.36
CA GLU A 242 7.97 -9.09 -2.00
C GLU A 242 8.99 -8.64 -3.03
N GLY A 243 8.79 -7.48 -3.67
CA GLY A 243 9.63 -6.92 -4.72
C GLY A 243 8.82 -6.44 -5.91
N GLY A 244 9.39 -6.59 -7.11
CA GLY A 244 8.81 -6.09 -8.34
C GLY A 244 9.24 -4.66 -8.64
N GLY A 245 8.72 -4.07 -9.69
CA GLY A 245 8.92 -2.66 -9.96
C GLY A 245 8.61 -2.24 -11.38
N CYS A 246 7.60 -1.39 -11.50
CA CYS A 246 7.43 -0.45 -12.60
C CYS A 246 7.42 0.95 -12.02
N PHE A 247 7.75 1.93 -12.85
CA PHE A 247 7.76 3.34 -12.45
C PHE A 247 7.33 4.21 -13.61
N ILE A 248 6.60 5.30 -13.32
CA ILE A 248 6.13 6.23 -14.33
C ILE A 248 6.01 7.64 -13.75
N ASP A 249 6.43 8.65 -14.52
CA ASP A 249 6.22 10.05 -14.20
C ASP A 249 4.89 10.57 -14.78
N SER A 250 4.52 11.79 -14.41
CA SER A 250 3.29 12.44 -14.89
C SER A 250 3.26 12.64 -16.41
N LYS A 251 4.39 12.93 -17.04
CA LYS A 251 4.45 13.24 -18.48
C LYS A 251 4.19 11.98 -19.31
N GLU A 252 4.87 10.90 -18.96
CA GLU A 252 4.64 9.59 -19.57
C GLU A 252 3.22 9.09 -19.28
N TRP A 253 2.75 9.25 -18.04
CA TRP A 253 1.42 8.80 -17.67
C TRP A 253 0.31 9.51 -18.45
N LEU A 254 0.43 10.81 -18.72
CA LEU A 254 -0.53 11.55 -19.54
C LEU A 254 -0.60 11.05 -20.99
N LEU A 255 0.48 10.43 -21.49
CA LEU A 255 0.50 9.75 -22.79
C LEU A 255 -0.05 8.32 -22.74
N LYS A 256 -0.02 7.70 -21.56
CA LYS A 256 -0.43 6.31 -21.30
C LYS A 256 -1.34 6.22 -20.06
N PRO A 257 -2.51 6.87 -20.07
CA PRO A 257 -3.40 6.88 -18.89
C PRO A 257 -3.80 5.47 -18.46
N GLY A 258 -3.75 5.21 -17.15
CA GLY A 258 -4.04 3.90 -16.55
C GLY A 258 -2.86 2.93 -16.52
N SER A 259 -1.73 3.27 -17.13
CA SER A 259 -0.51 2.47 -17.02
C SER A 259 0.18 2.68 -15.66
N VAL A 260 0.78 1.62 -15.14
CA VAL A 260 1.69 1.65 -13.98
C VAL A 260 3.16 1.82 -14.40
N GLY A 261 3.40 2.13 -15.68
CA GLY A 261 4.73 2.37 -16.23
C GLY A 261 5.35 1.15 -16.92
N LYS A 262 6.65 1.27 -17.17
CA LYS A 262 7.48 0.19 -17.70
C LYS A 262 8.20 -0.53 -16.57
N ALA A 263 8.62 -1.75 -16.83
CA ALA A 263 9.53 -2.43 -15.92
C ALA A 263 10.79 -1.58 -15.71
N ASN A 264 11.21 -1.45 -14.45
CA ASN A 264 12.43 -0.73 -14.10
C ASN A 264 13.65 -1.39 -14.75
N ASP A 265 14.70 -0.64 -15.01
CA ASP A 265 15.95 -1.15 -15.58
C ASP A 265 16.48 -2.35 -14.79
N GLY A 266 16.77 -3.43 -15.51
CA GLY A 266 17.22 -4.70 -14.92
C GLY A 266 16.12 -5.55 -14.28
N VAL A 267 14.88 -5.13 -14.31
CA VAL A 267 13.72 -5.92 -13.89
C VAL A 267 13.10 -6.61 -15.09
N GLU A 268 13.20 -7.92 -15.14
CA GLU A 268 12.54 -8.74 -16.16
C GLU A 268 11.14 -9.13 -15.69
N VAL A 269 10.14 -8.91 -16.55
CA VAL A 269 8.73 -9.19 -16.26
C VAL A 269 8.15 -10.08 -17.33
N LYS A 270 7.43 -11.13 -16.91
CA LYS A 270 6.63 -11.99 -17.77
C LYS A 270 5.16 -11.90 -17.42
N ILE A 271 4.32 -12.09 -18.39
CA ILE A 271 2.89 -12.24 -18.20
C ILE A 271 2.52 -13.64 -18.70
N LEU A 272 2.03 -14.48 -17.79
CA LEU A 272 1.75 -15.88 -18.06
C LEU A 272 0.25 -16.17 -17.98
N ASP A 273 -0.22 -17.07 -18.86
CA ASP A 273 -1.56 -17.66 -18.81
C ASP A 273 -1.66 -18.79 -17.76
N GLU A 274 -2.80 -19.49 -17.74
CA GLU A 274 -3.06 -20.60 -16.81
C GLU A 274 -2.19 -21.84 -17.10
N GLU A 275 -1.67 -21.99 -18.31
CA GLU A 275 -0.75 -23.04 -18.75
C GLU A 275 0.73 -22.65 -18.59
N ASP A 276 1.04 -21.59 -17.84
CA ASP A 276 2.38 -21.04 -17.64
C ASP A 276 3.09 -20.60 -18.95
N GLN A 277 2.32 -20.26 -20.01
CA GLN A 277 2.86 -19.77 -21.29
C GLN A 277 2.84 -18.24 -21.30
N GLU A 278 3.88 -17.63 -21.89
CA GLU A 278 3.94 -16.19 -22.01
C GLU A 278 2.90 -15.68 -23.04
N VAL A 279 2.02 -14.78 -22.59
CA VAL A 279 0.96 -14.22 -23.42
C VAL A 279 1.50 -13.18 -24.40
N LYS A 280 0.76 -12.97 -25.50
CA LYS A 280 1.07 -11.91 -26.48
C LYS A 280 0.74 -10.53 -25.92
N GLU A 281 1.30 -9.51 -26.56
CA GLU A 281 0.97 -8.11 -26.28
C GLU A 281 -0.55 -7.88 -26.25
N ARG A 282 -1.01 -7.08 -25.27
CA ARG A 282 -2.41 -6.75 -24.99
C ARG A 282 -3.29 -7.94 -24.57
N MET A 283 -2.70 -9.12 -24.36
CA MET A 283 -3.40 -10.23 -23.74
C MET A 283 -3.14 -10.22 -22.24
N GLU A 284 -4.21 -10.44 -21.49
CA GLU A 284 -4.14 -10.50 -20.02
C GLU A 284 -3.55 -11.82 -19.53
N GLY A 285 -2.85 -11.76 -18.43
CA GLY A 285 -2.32 -12.89 -17.71
C GLY A 285 -1.78 -12.47 -16.36
N THR A 286 -1.31 -13.42 -15.59
CA THR A 286 -0.67 -13.18 -14.30
C THR A 286 0.72 -12.59 -14.49
N ILE A 287 0.99 -11.48 -13.78
CA ILE A 287 2.28 -10.78 -13.86
C ILE A 287 3.29 -11.45 -12.94
N TYR A 288 4.44 -11.78 -13.49
CA TYR A 288 5.58 -12.37 -12.81
C TYR A 288 6.83 -11.50 -12.97
N PHE A 289 7.54 -11.29 -11.88
CA PHE A 289 8.81 -10.56 -11.83
C PHE A 289 9.95 -11.54 -11.61
N LYS A 290 11.06 -11.36 -12.32
CA LYS A 290 12.28 -12.12 -12.04
C LYS A 290 12.80 -11.79 -10.66
N ALA A 291 13.01 -12.80 -9.85
CA ALA A 291 13.59 -12.62 -8.54
C ALA A 291 15.07 -12.21 -8.66
N PRO A 292 15.57 -11.34 -7.77
CA PRO A 292 16.99 -11.01 -7.76
C PRO A 292 17.82 -12.26 -7.45
N GLU A 293 19.06 -12.31 -7.95
CA GLU A 293 20.00 -13.42 -7.69
C GLU A 293 20.29 -13.56 -6.20
N THR A 294 20.39 -12.43 -5.50
CA THR A 294 20.59 -12.37 -4.05
C THR A 294 19.42 -11.68 -3.37
N GLY A 295 19.07 -12.10 -2.17
CA GLY A 295 17.98 -11.50 -1.41
C GLY A 295 16.59 -11.88 -1.90
N ARG A 296 16.45 -13.05 -2.52
CA ARG A 296 15.11 -13.63 -2.82
C ARG A 296 14.29 -13.67 -1.55
N PHE A 297 13.02 -13.32 -1.66
CA PHE A 297 12.14 -13.39 -0.51
C PHE A 297 11.63 -14.82 -0.28
N GLU A 298 11.29 -15.08 0.96
CA GLU A 298 10.44 -16.21 1.35
C GLU A 298 9.43 -15.72 2.39
N TYR A 299 8.28 -16.35 2.44
CA TYR A 299 7.36 -16.15 3.55
C TYR A 299 7.88 -16.91 4.77
N TYR A 300 8.20 -16.18 5.83
CA TYR A 300 8.85 -16.73 7.01
C TYR A 300 8.06 -17.88 7.62
N LYS A 301 8.72 -19.04 7.79
CA LYS A 301 8.11 -20.30 8.27
C LYS A 301 6.92 -20.81 7.42
N ALA A 302 6.79 -20.39 6.16
CA ALA A 302 5.67 -20.76 5.28
C ALA A 302 6.17 -21.24 3.90
N LYS A 303 6.83 -22.41 3.87
CA LYS A 303 7.47 -22.98 2.67
C LYS A 303 6.52 -23.20 1.50
N GLU A 304 5.34 -23.77 1.76
CA GLU A 304 4.33 -24.03 0.71
C GLU A 304 3.84 -22.75 0.05
N LYS A 305 3.61 -21.70 0.86
CA LYS A 305 3.20 -20.38 0.35
C LYS A 305 4.33 -19.72 -0.45
N THR A 306 5.58 -19.92 -0.01
CA THR A 306 6.75 -19.43 -0.75
C THR A 306 6.86 -20.12 -2.10
N SER A 307 6.79 -21.45 -2.15
CA SER A 307 6.85 -22.19 -3.41
C SER A 307 5.70 -21.86 -4.35
N GLY A 308 4.50 -21.63 -3.81
CA GLY A 308 3.32 -21.22 -4.59
C GLY A 308 3.44 -19.82 -5.23
N ALA A 309 4.26 -18.94 -4.65
CA ALA A 309 4.50 -17.61 -5.19
C ALA A 309 5.49 -17.59 -6.37
N TYR A 310 6.22 -18.67 -6.59
CA TYR A 310 7.27 -18.75 -7.61
C TYR A 310 6.92 -19.68 -8.77
N ARG A 311 7.41 -19.31 -9.96
CA ARG A 311 7.52 -20.15 -11.16
C ARG A 311 8.98 -20.07 -11.64
N GLY A 312 9.79 -21.06 -11.29
CA GLY A 312 11.24 -21.02 -11.53
C GLY A 312 11.88 -19.81 -10.81
N ASP A 313 12.51 -18.93 -11.57
CA ASP A 313 13.15 -17.73 -11.05
C ASP A 313 12.23 -16.51 -10.98
N TYR A 314 10.96 -16.66 -11.34
CA TYR A 314 9.98 -15.57 -11.34
C TYR A 314 9.01 -15.72 -10.18
N PHE A 315 8.61 -14.61 -9.58
CA PHE A 315 7.58 -14.57 -8.55
C PHE A 315 6.40 -13.70 -8.96
N THR A 316 5.23 -14.01 -8.43
CA THR A 316 4.03 -13.21 -8.61
C THR A 316 3.52 -12.66 -7.29
N MET A 317 2.84 -11.53 -7.37
CA MET A 317 2.05 -10.93 -6.30
C MET A 317 0.55 -11.25 -6.46
N GLY A 318 0.21 -12.03 -7.50
CA GLY A 318 -1.16 -12.39 -7.86
C GLY A 318 -1.90 -11.29 -8.64
N ASP A 319 -1.19 -10.31 -9.16
CA ASP A 319 -1.80 -9.27 -10.00
C ASP A 319 -1.93 -9.75 -11.44
N ILE A 320 -3.05 -9.38 -12.07
CA ILE A 320 -3.38 -9.66 -13.47
C ILE A 320 -3.27 -8.37 -14.26
N GLY A 321 -2.76 -8.48 -15.49
CA GLY A 321 -2.63 -7.32 -16.36
C GLY A 321 -2.08 -7.69 -17.73
N TYR A 322 -1.81 -6.69 -18.53
CA TYR A 322 -1.24 -6.84 -19.87
C TYR A 322 -0.12 -5.81 -20.11
N ARG A 323 0.66 -6.05 -21.16
CA ARG A 323 1.68 -5.11 -21.67
C ARG A 323 1.26 -4.64 -23.06
N ASP A 324 1.36 -3.33 -23.32
CA ASP A 324 1.16 -2.79 -24.65
C ASP A 324 2.40 -2.91 -25.54
N SER A 325 2.27 -2.56 -26.83
CA SER A 325 3.37 -2.60 -27.81
C SER A 325 4.53 -1.64 -27.52
N ASP A 326 4.32 -0.62 -26.66
CA ASP A 326 5.36 0.33 -26.25
C ASP A 326 6.04 -0.09 -24.94
N GLY A 327 5.65 -1.25 -24.38
CA GLY A 327 6.22 -1.84 -23.18
C GLY A 327 5.64 -1.35 -21.86
N TYR A 328 4.51 -0.64 -21.89
CA TYR A 328 3.81 -0.19 -20.68
C TYR A 328 2.90 -1.28 -20.13
N TYR A 329 2.90 -1.42 -18.80
CA TYR A 329 2.05 -2.38 -18.07
C TYR A 329 0.78 -1.73 -17.58
N PHE A 330 -0.32 -2.46 -17.66
CA PHE A 330 -1.64 -2.07 -17.21
C PHE A 330 -2.18 -3.18 -16.29
N LEU A 331 -2.61 -2.80 -15.09
CA LEU A 331 -3.21 -3.74 -14.14
C LEU A 331 -4.71 -3.79 -14.36
N THR A 332 -5.28 -5.00 -14.45
CA THR A 332 -6.71 -5.21 -14.65
C THR A 332 -7.38 -5.82 -13.42
N GLY A 333 -6.62 -6.47 -12.53
CA GLY A 333 -7.17 -7.03 -11.31
C GLY A 333 -6.17 -7.86 -10.50
N ARG A 334 -6.74 -8.64 -9.59
CA ARG A 334 -6.01 -9.66 -8.82
C ARG A 334 -6.68 -11.01 -9.00
N SER A 335 -5.90 -12.06 -9.10
CA SER A 335 -6.43 -13.41 -9.23
C SER A 335 -7.32 -13.83 -8.05
N ALA A 336 -7.00 -13.36 -6.84
CA ALA A 336 -7.78 -13.63 -5.63
C ALA A 336 -9.13 -12.88 -5.57
N ASP A 337 -9.28 -11.80 -6.32
CA ASP A 337 -10.49 -10.97 -6.35
C ASP A 337 -11.31 -11.20 -7.63
N THR A 338 -10.83 -12.07 -8.55
CA THR A 338 -11.50 -12.35 -9.82
C THR A 338 -12.85 -13.01 -9.57
N ILE A 339 -13.90 -12.44 -10.16
CA ILE A 339 -15.27 -13.00 -10.16
C ILE A 339 -15.41 -13.90 -11.37
N ILE A 340 -15.80 -15.16 -11.17
CA ILE A 340 -15.96 -16.13 -12.26
C ILE A 340 -17.45 -16.28 -12.57
N SER A 341 -17.92 -15.60 -13.61
CA SER A 341 -19.31 -15.62 -14.04
C SER A 341 -19.46 -16.31 -15.40
N GLY A 342 -20.16 -17.42 -15.44
CA GLY A 342 -20.37 -18.18 -16.68
C GLY A 342 -19.09 -18.59 -17.40
N GLY A 343 -18.01 -18.87 -16.66
CA GLY A 343 -16.71 -19.19 -17.21
C GLY A 343 -15.91 -17.97 -17.72
N THR A 344 -16.40 -16.74 -17.47
CA THR A 344 -15.70 -15.50 -17.83
C THR A 344 -15.11 -14.85 -16.59
N ASN A 345 -13.85 -14.50 -16.66
CA ASN A 345 -13.17 -13.73 -15.60
C ASN A 345 -13.62 -12.28 -15.65
N ILE A 346 -14.11 -11.77 -14.52
CA ILE A 346 -14.50 -10.37 -14.31
C ILE A 346 -13.59 -9.78 -13.24
N TYR A 347 -12.97 -8.67 -13.55
CA TYR A 347 -12.09 -7.96 -12.61
C TYR A 347 -12.83 -6.81 -11.96
N PRO A 348 -13.12 -6.89 -10.65
CA PRO A 348 -13.96 -5.91 -9.96
C PRO A 348 -13.45 -4.48 -10.03
N GLN A 349 -12.14 -4.28 -10.14
CA GLN A 349 -11.54 -2.95 -10.17
C GLN A 349 -12.06 -2.06 -11.32
N GLU A 350 -12.25 -2.63 -12.50
CA GLU A 350 -12.82 -1.90 -13.66
C GLU A 350 -14.22 -1.39 -13.35
N ILE A 351 -15.00 -2.18 -12.63
CA ILE A 351 -16.37 -1.83 -12.26
C ILE A 351 -16.36 -0.77 -11.16
N ASP A 352 -15.49 -0.93 -10.15
CA ASP A 352 -15.31 0.05 -9.09
C ASP A 352 -14.95 1.42 -9.66
N ASP A 353 -14.00 1.47 -10.59
CA ASP A 353 -13.54 2.73 -11.21
C ASP A 353 -14.67 3.45 -11.95
N VAL A 354 -15.54 2.69 -12.65
CA VAL A 354 -16.72 3.26 -13.33
C VAL A 354 -17.73 3.81 -12.33
N LEU A 355 -18.05 3.05 -11.27
CA LEU A 355 -19.06 3.48 -10.30
C LEU A 355 -18.55 4.60 -9.38
N LEU A 356 -17.27 4.59 -9.04
CA LEU A 356 -16.64 5.63 -8.22
C LEU A 356 -16.60 7.01 -8.91
N ALA A 357 -16.68 7.04 -10.22
CA ALA A 357 -16.77 8.29 -10.98
C ALA A 357 -18.09 9.08 -10.71
N HIS A 358 -19.10 8.42 -10.16
CA HIS A 358 -20.38 9.07 -9.82
C HIS A 358 -20.20 9.98 -8.60
N GLN A 359 -20.68 11.24 -8.70
CA GLN A 359 -20.48 12.28 -7.68
C GLN A 359 -21.02 11.93 -6.28
N SER A 360 -22.06 11.12 -6.20
CA SER A 360 -22.71 10.71 -4.95
C SER A 360 -22.10 9.44 -4.34
N VAL A 361 -21.07 8.84 -4.96
CA VAL A 361 -20.41 7.65 -4.46
C VAL A 361 -19.15 8.04 -3.69
N ALA A 362 -19.12 7.83 -2.39
CA ALA A 362 -17.94 8.04 -1.55
C ALA A 362 -16.96 6.87 -1.67
N GLU A 363 -17.48 5.63 -1.64
CA GLU A 363 -16.71 4.39 -1.74
C GLU A 363 -17.51 3.32 -2.47
N VAL A 364 -16.81 2.44 -3.16
CA VAL A 364 -17.42 1.28 -3.82
C VAL A 364 -16.49 0.08 -3.79
N CYS A 365 -17.06 -1.09 -3.68
CA CYS A 365 -16.37 -2.36 -3.73
C CYS A 365 -17.27 -3.40 -4.42
N CYS A 366 -16.89 -3.82 -5.60
CA CYS A 366 -17.59 -4.90 -6.30
C CYS A 366 -17.02 -6.26 -5.88
N ILE A 367 -17.91 -7.22 -5.60
CA ILE A 367 -17.58 -8.58 -5.19
C ILE A 367 -18.37 -9.60 -5.99
N GLY A 368 -17.83 -10.81 -6.09
CA GLY A 368 -18.58 -11.99 -6.56
C GLY A 368 -19.49 -12.52 -5.46
N VAL A 369 -20.76 -12.75 -5.80
CA VAL A 369 -21.68 -13.47 -4.93
C VAL A 369 -22.18 -14.72 -5.64
N PRO A 370 -22.47 -15.82 -4.92
CA PRO A 370 -22.95 -17.03 -5.53
C PRO A 370 -24.20 -16.83 -6.38
N ASN A 371 -24.22 -17.41 -7.58
CA ASN A 371 -25.35 -17.45 -8.49
C ASN A 371 -25.53 -18.86 -9.04
N GLU A 372 -26.75 -19.41 -9.01
CA GLU A 372 -27.05 -20.80 -9.40
C GLU A 372 -26.81 -21.08 -10.89
N GLU A 373 -26.99 -20.10 -11.76
CA GLU A 373 -26.84 -20.25 -13.21
C GLU A 373 -25.42 -19.96 -13.69
N TRP A 374 -24.78 -18.94 -13.11
CA TRP A 374 -23.50 -18.41 -13.61
C TRP A 374 -22.31 -18.73 -12.71
N GLY A 375 -22.52 -19.42 -11.58
CA GLY A 375 -21.50 -19.65 -10.54
C GLY A 375 -21.37 -18.44 -9.63
N GLU A 376 -20.98 -17.30 -10.18
CA GLU A 376 -20.96 -16.02 -9.48
C GLU A 376 -21.63 -14.91 -10.31
N GLU A 377 -22.10 -13.88 -9.62
CA GLU A 377 -22.55 -12.62 -10.22
C GLU A 377 -21.94 -11.42 -9.50
N VAL A 378 -21.90 -10.29 -10.19
CA VAL A 378 -21.34 -9.05 -9.63
C VAL A 378 -22.33 -8.37 -8.72
N LYS A 379 -21.92 -8.11 -7.48
CA LYS A 379 -22.59 -7.26 -6.50
C LYS A 379 -21.75 -6.02 -6.21
N ALA A 380 -22.33 -4.84 -6.30
CA ALA A 380 -21.70 -3.59 -5.91
C ALA A 380 -22.11 -3.21 -4.48
N VAL A 381 -21.15 -3.08 -3.58
CA VAL A 381 -21.32 -2.56 -2.21
C VAL A 381 -20.82 -1.12 -2.20
N ILE A 382 -21.67 -0.19 -1.78
CA ILE A 382 -21.47 1.24 -2.01
C ILE A 382 -21.73 2.00 -0.72
N ASN A 383 -20.81 2.89 -0.38
CA ASN A 383 -21.04 3.95 0.60
C ASN A 383 -21.29 5.25 -0.16
N LEU A 384 -22.37 5.96 0.21
CA LEU A 384 -22.79 7.20 -0.44
C LEU A 384 -22.27 8.43 0.28
N GLU A 385 -22.09 9.51 -0.47
CA GLU A 385 -21.88 10.84 0.10
C GLU A 385 -23.08 11.26 0.95
N SER A 386 -22.83 12.03 2.02
CA SER A 386 -23.85 12.46 2.97
C SER A 386 -24.98 13.24 2.26
N GLY A 387 -26.22 12.81 2.50
CA GLY A 387 -27.41 13.44 1.95
C GLY A 387 -27.80 12.97 0.55
N ALA A 388 -27.10 11.99 -0.04
CA ALA A 388 -27.49 11.40 -1.32
C ALA A 388 -28.77 10.56 -1.18
N ASP A 389 -29.64 10.61 -2.20
CA ASP A 389 -30.85 9.80 -2.29
C ASP A 389 -30.50 8.42 -2.88
N GLU A 390 -30.61 7.37 -2.08
CA GLU A 390 -30.25 6.01 -2.47
C GLU A 390 -31.00 5.53 -3.70
N ASP A 391 -32.30 5.77 -3.80
CA ASP A 391 -33.12 5.30 -4.91
C ASP A 391 -32.81 6.04 -6.23
N ALA A 392 -32.49 7.31 -6.14
CA ALA A 392 -32.04 8.09 -7.29
C ALA A 392 -30.66 7.62 -7.76
N VAL A 393 -29.70 7.51 -6.84
CA VAL A 393 -28.32 7.08 -7.14
C VAL A 393 -28.29 5.66 -7.69
N ARG A 394 -29.10 4.74 -7.16
CA ARG A 394 -29.22 3.36 -7.70
C ARG A 394 -29.55 3.36 -9.20
N LYS A 395 -30.51 4.18 -9.61
CA LYS A 395 -30.92 4.30 -11.03
C LYS A 395 -29.81 4.90 -11.89
N GLU A 396 -29.15 5.92 -11.37
CA GLU A 396 -28.05 6.60 -12.07
C GLU A 396 -26.83 5.68 -12.23
N LEU A 397 -26.48 4.92 -11.20
CA LEU A 397 -25.40 3.92 -11.27
C LEU A 397 -25.72 2.76 -12.21
N ALA A 398 -26.97 2.28 -12.22
CA ALA A 398 -27.40 1.25 -13.16
C ALA A 398 -27.30 1.75 -14.60
N LYS A 399 -27.68 3.00 -14.87
CA LYS A 399 -27.54 3.65 -16.17
C LYS A 399 -26.06 3.83 -16.54
N LEU A 400 -25.24 4.30 -15.62
CA LEU A 400 -23.80 4.45 -15.83
C LEU A 400 -23.13 3.11 -16.17
N ALA A 401 -23.47 2.05 -15.45
CA ALA A 401 -23.00 0.70 -15.73
C ALA A 401 -23.49 0.21 -17.11
N GLU A 402 -24.73 0.54 -17.52
CA GLU A 402 -25.24 0.20 -18.85
C GLU A 402 -24.46 0.88 -19.97
N GLU A 403 -24.05 2.13 -19.78
CA GLU A 403 -23.33 2.93 -20.77
C GLU A 403 -21.83 2.58 -20.86
N LYS A 404 -21.22 2.15 -19.75
CA LYS A 404 -19.75 2.01 -19.64
C LYS A 404 -19.24 0.57 -19.55
N LEU A 405 -20.09 -0.39 -19.15
CA LEU A 405 -19.66 -1.76 -18.88
C LEU A 405 -20.34 -2.77 -19.84
N SER A 406 -19.59 -3.81 -20.21
CA SER A 406 -20.13 -4.97 -20.92
C SER A 406 -21.21 -5.67 -20.09
N GLY A 407 -22.16 -6.37 -20.72
CA GLY A 407 -23.32 -6.95 -20.07
C GLY A 407 -23.05 -7.84 -18.87
N PHE A 408 -22.03 -8.70 -18.96
CA PHE A 408 -21.64 -9.61 -17.88
C PHE A 408 -20.89 -8.92 -16.71
N LYS A 409 -20.29 -7.73 -16.93
CA LYS A 409 -19.61 -6.92 -15.91
C LYS A 409 -20.57 -6.04 -15.10
N LYS A 410 -21.80 -5.85 -15.57
CA LYS A 410 -22.76 -4.97 -14.89
C LYS A 410 -23.19 -5.58 -13.56
N PRO A 411 -23.14 -4.84 -12.44
CA PRO A 411 -23.66 -5.32 -11.19
C PRO A 411 -25.12 -5.72 -11.30
N LYS A 412 -25.45 -6.90 -10.78
CA LYS A 412 -26.84 -7.40 -10.68
C LYS A 412 -27.51 -6.89 -9.41
N THR A 413 -26.69 -6.63 -8.39
CA THR A 413 -27.15 -6.19 -7.08
C THR A 413 -26.35 -4.97 -6.62
N TYR A 414 -27.06 -3.98 -6.07
CA TYR A 414 -26.49 -2.79 -5.44
C TYR A 414 -26.88 -2.76 -3.98
N GLU A 415 -25.92 -2.80 -3.08
CA GLU A 415 -26.11 -2.69 -1.63
C GLU A 415 -25.50 -1.39 -1.13
N PHE A 416 -26.26 -0.61 -0.37
CA PHE A 416 -25.80 0.67 0.15
C PHE A 416 -25.54 0.58 1.65
N TRP A 417 -24.37 1.07 2.05
CA TRP A 417 -23.94 1.10 3.44
C TRP A 417 -23.89 2.54 3.93
N THR A 418 -24.28 2.73 5.18
CA THR A 418 -24.22 4.03 5.87
C THR A 418 -22.86 4.30 6.50
N GLU A 419 -22.04 3.26 6.67
CA GLU A 419 -20.71 3.31 7.26
C GLU A 419 -19.64 3.16 6.16
N GLU A 420 -18.42 3.61 6.45
CA GLU A 420 -17.27 3.37 5.57
C GLU A 420 -17.10 1.86 5.32
N LEU A 421 -16.70 1.50 4.09
CA LEU A 421 -16.46 0.11 3.75
C LEU A 421 -15.27 -0.45 4.57
N PRO A 422 -15.31 -1.74 4.97
CA PRO A 422 -14.24 -2.37 5.72
C PRO A 422 -12.90 -2.24 4.98
N ARG A 423 -11.86 -1.91 5.73
CA ARG A 423 -10.53 -1.71 5.18
C ARG A 423 -9.50 -2.60 5.87
N LEU A 424 -8.58 -3.05 5.06
CA LEU A 424 -7.32 -3.56 5.57
C LEU A 424 -6.55 -2.40 6.25
N PRO A 425 -5.65 -2.70 7.19
CA PRO A 425 -4.81 -1.69 7.83
C PRO A 425 -3.97 -0.84 6.85
N THR A 426 -3.81 -1.32 5.63
CA THR A 426 -3.16 -0.60 4.51
C THR A 426 -4.01 0.53 3.93
N GLY A 427 -5.27 0.66 4.36
CA GLY A 427 -6.25 1.56 3.76
C GLY A 427 -6.98 0.99 2.53
N LYS A 428 -6.61 -0.22 2.06
CA LYS A 428 -7.32 -0.91 0.97
C LYS A 428 -8.66 -1.42 1.46
N ILE A 429 -9.71 -1.29 0.63
CA ILE A 429 -11.01 -1.88 0.91
C ILE A 429 -10.86 -3.42 0.92
N GLN A 430 -11.46 -4.05 1.92
CA GLN A 430 -11.47 -5.51 2.07
C GLN A 430 -12.64 -6.08 1.29
N ARG A 431 -12.37 -7.00 0.34
CA ARG A 431 -13.40 -7.62 -0.52
C ARG A 431 -14.00 -8.91 0.05
N ASN A 432 -13.39 -9.50 1.08
CA ASN A 432 -13.77 -10.79 1.70
C ASN A 432 -13.77 -10.72 3.21
#